data_0aa1fa4a1a84b4a9e34bea5b65bce270
#
_entry.id   0aa1fa4a1a84b4a9e34bea5b65bce270
#
_cell.length_a   1.000
_cell.length_b   1.000
_cell.length_c   1.000
_cell.angle_alpha   90.00
_cell.angle_beta   90.00
_cell.angle_gamma   90.00
#
_symmetry.space_group_name_H-M   'P 1'
#
loop_
_entity.id
_entity.type
_entity.pdbx_description
1 polymer ?
#
loop_
_entity_poly.entity_id
_entity_poly.type
_entity_poly.pdbx_seq_one_letter_code
_entity_poly.pdbx_strand_id
1 'polypeptide(L)'
;MRPDLMYLSTTDYVQHKYAPGSDGANAFYAMMDKYLGELDAGGAAIVLTADHGMKDKHLADGEPDVIYLQDVFDDWLGKDAAKVILPITDPYVVHHGALGSFATVYLPEGADVAGLVDRVKSLQGIDACYDRAEGCAVFELTEDRTGDMIVVSGGATHTKVIGTSADKHDLSGLNEPLRSHGGISEQVVPIIMNRKTIDLPNDLRNFDAFLVGCNHLARMAEAAE
;
A
#
# COMPACT_ATOMS: atom_id res chain seq x y z
N MET A 1 -6.63 5.96 -34.82
CA MET A 1 -6.99 7.17 -34.05
C MET A 1 -6.19 7.10 -32.77
N ARG A 2 -5.42 8.14 -32.42
CA ARG A 2 -4.72 8.22 -31.13
C ARG A 2 -5.66 8.86 -30.10
N PRO A 3 -5.77 8.35 -28.86
CA PRO A 3 -6.53 9.03 -27.82
C PRO A 3 -5.78 10.30 -27.37
N ASP A 4 -6.53 11.30 -26.91
CA ASP A 4 -5.95 12.52 -26.34
C ASP A 4 -5.40 12.29 -24.93
N LEU A 5 -6.04 11.38 -24.17
CA LEU A 5 -5.62 10.94 -22.84
C LEU A 5 -5.69 9.42 -22.76
N MET A 6 -4.67 8.81 -22.16
CA MET A 6 -4.60 7.37 -21.95
C MET A 6 -4.16 7.08 -20.51
N TYR A 7 -4.94 6.29 -19.80
CA TYR A 7 -4.58 5.75 -18.50
C TYR A 7 -4.16 4.30 -18.66
N LEU A 8 -2.95 3.99 -18.23
CA LEU A 8 -2.39 2.64 -18.26
C LEU A 8 -2.08 2.22 -16.82
N SER A 9 -2.55 1.06 -16.41
CA SER A 9 -2.25 0.51 -15.10
C SER A 9 -1.73 -0.93 -15.20
N THR A 10 -0.93 -1.31 -14.23
CA THR A 10 -0.50 -2.68 -13.98
C THR A 10 -1.01 -3.10 -12.61
N THR A 11 -1.00 -4.42 -12.36
CA THR A 11 -1.09 -4.92 -10.98
C THR A 11 0.29 -4.91 -10.34
N ASP A 12 0.34 -5.00 -9.03
CA ASP A 12 1.56 -5.06 -8.22
C ASP A 12 2.05 -6.51 -7.98
N TYR A 13 1.51 -7.49 -8.73
CA TYR A 13 1.86 -8.90 -8.60
C TYR A 13 3.37 -9.18 -8.68
N VAL A 14 4.08 -8.49 -9.58
CA VAL A 14 5.53 -8.64 -9.74
C VAL A 14 6.26 -8.15 -8.48
N GLN A 15 5.82 -7.04 -7.90
CA GLN A 15 6.40 -6.44 -6.70
C GLN A 15 6.16 -7.28 -5.44
N HIS A 16 5.06 -8.03 -5.40
CA HIS A 16 4.82 -9.02 -4.34
C HIS A 16 5.78 -10.20 -4.42
N LYS A 17 6.21 -10.59 -5.63
CA LYS A 17 7.08 -11.76 -5.82
C LYS A 17 8.57 -11.45 -5.84
N TYR A 18 8.95 -10.29 -6.30
CA TYR A 18 10.34 -9.98 -6.61
C TYR A 18 10.81 -8.72 -5.91
N ALA A 19 11.83 -8.87 -5.05
CA ALA A 19 12.48 -7.74 -4.41
C ALA A 19 13.15 -6.82 -5.44
N PRO A 20 13.27 -5.51 -5.16
CA PRO A 20 14.02 -4.58 -6.00
C PRO A 20 15.44 -5.09 -6.28
N GLY A 21 15.87 -5.00 -7.53
CA GLY A 21 17.19 -5.45 -7.97
C GLY A 21 17.29 -6.94 -8.32
N SER A 22 16.25 -7.75 -8.06
CA SER A 22 16.21 -9.14 -8.53
C SER A 22 15.97 -9.22 -10.04
N ASP A 23 16.32 -10.35 -10.65
CA ASP A 23 16.17 -10.56 -12.10
C ASP A 23 14.72 -10.40 -12.57
N GLY A 24 13.75 -10.90 -11.79
CA GLY A 24 12.32 -10.77 -12.10
C GLY A 24 11.83 -9.33 -12.04
N ALA A 25 12.21 -8.56 -11.02
CA ALA A 25 11.89 -7.15 -10.92
C ALA A 25 12.54 -6.34 -12.05
N ASN A 26 13.83 -6.58 -12.31
CA ASN A 26 14.58 -5.89 -13.35
C ASN A 26 14.01 -6.17 -14.76
N ALA A 27 13.62 -7.43 -15.03
CA ALA A 27 12.98 -7.79 -16.30
C ALA A 27 11.64 -7.07 -16.51
N PHE A 28 10.83 -6.96 -15.45
CA PHE A 28 9.57 -6.22 -15.51
C PHE A 28 9.80 -4.72 -15.79
N TYR A 29 10.71 -4.08 -15.08
CA TYR A 29 10.99 -2.66 -15.28
C TYR A 29 11.64 -2.38 -16.63
N ALA A 30 12.50 -3.26 -17.13
CA ALA A 30 13.05 -3.14 -18.48
C ALA A 30 11.95 -3.25 -19.57
N MET A 31 10.97 -4.12 -19.38
CA MET A 31 9.80 -4.19 -20.25
C MET A 31 8.98 -2.88 -20.19
N MET A 32 8.71 -2.35 -19.00
CA MET A 32 8.00 -1.08 -18.83
C MET A 32 8.74 0.08 -19.52
N ASP A 33 10.05 0.19 -19.28
CA ASP A 33 10.90 1.22 -19.87
C ASP A 33 10.86 1.17 -21.42
N LYS A 34 10.93 -0.03 -22.00
CA LYS A 34 10.81 -0.22 -23.44
C LYS A 34 9.51 0.36 -23.99
N TYR A 35 8.35 0.01 -23.42
CA TYR A 35 7.07 0.48 -23.93
C TYR A 35 6.82 1.96 -23.65
N LEU A 36 7.28 2.48 -22.51
CA LEU A 36 7.25 3.91 -22.24
C LEU A 36 8.15 4.67 -23.24
N GLY A 37 9.30 4.12 -23.60
CA GLY A 37 10.16 4.67 -24.66
C GLY A 37 9.49 4.71 -26.04
N GLU A 38 8.69 3.70 -26.39
CA GLU A 38 7.90 3.70 -27.64
C GLU A 38 6.82 4.79 -27.63
N LEU A 39 6.18 5.02 -26.49
CA LEU A 39 5.19 6.10 -26.32
C LEU A 39 5.86 7.48 -26.39
N ASP A 40 7.02 7.65 -25.74
CA ASP A 40 7.81 8.88 -25.78
C ASP A 40 8.25 9.21 -27.21
N ALA A 41 8.80 8.24 -27.94
CA ALA A 41 9.17 8.38 -29.35
C ALA A 41 7.95 8.73 -30.22
N GLY A 42 6.74 8.28 -29.84
CA GLY A 42 5.48 8.66 -30.47
C GLY A 42 4.98 10.06 -30.11
N GLY A 43 5.71 10.81 -29.28
CA GLY A 43 5.38 12.17 -28.84
C GLY A 43 4.41 12.25 -27.65
N ALA A 44 4.17 11.14 -26.93
CA ALA A 44 3.33 11.18 -25.74
C ALA A 44 3.99 11.97 -24.60
N ALA A 45 3.20 12.76 -23.88
CA ALA A 45 3.57 13.26 -22.58
C ALA A 45 3.24 12.16 -21.56
N ILE A 46 4.22 11.78 -20.75
CA ILE A 46 4.10 10.66 -19.81
C ILE A 46 4.29 11.17 -18.39
N VAL A 47 3.37 10.77 -17.51
CA VAL A 47 3.52 10.87 -16.06
C VAL A 47 3.29 9.48 -15.47
N LEU A 48 4.27 8.98 -14.74
CA LEU A 48 4.25 7.67 -14.10
C LEU A 48 4.27 7.85 -12.59
N THR A 49 3.40 7.15 -11.89
CA THR A 49 3.40 7.06 -10.44
C THR A 49 2.95 5.67 -9.99
N ALA A 50 2.94 5.44 -8.69
CA ALA A 50 2.34 4.25 -8.07
C ALA A 50 1.29 4.68 -7.05
N ASP A 51 0.39 3.78 -6.70
CA ASP A 51 -0.61 3.97 -5.65
C ASP A 51 0.00 3.77 -4.25
N HIS A 52 0.98 2.89 -4.12
CA HIS A 52 1.77 2.62 -2.90
C HIS A 52 3.12 2.02 -3.24
N GLY A 53 4.00 1.95 -2.25
CA GLY A 53 5.25 1.19 -2.29
C GLY A 53 5.06 -0.27 -1.90
N MET A 54 6.17 -1.00 -1.74
CA MET A 54 6.19 -2.42 -1.37
C MET A 54 7.39 -2.70 -0.47
N LYS A 55 7.21 -3.56 0.53
CA LYS A 55 8.27 -3.89 1.49
C LYS A 55 8.29 -5.38 1.82
N ASP A 56 9.45 -5.86 2.27
CA ASP A 56 9.59 -7.21 2.82
C ASP A 56 8.80 -7.33 4.12
N LYS A 57 8.06 -8.42 4.27
CA LYS A 57 7.17 -8.72 5.40
C LYS A 57 7.44 -10.13 5.94
N HIS A 58 8.71 -10.47 6.02
CA HIS A 58 9.18 -11.76 6.51
C HIS A 58 10.36 -11.58 7.46
N LEU A 59 10.60 -12.58 8.27
CA LEU A 59 11.77 -12.70 9.15
C LEU A 59 13.03 -13.08 8.34
N ALA A 60 14.18 -13.09 9.00
CA ALA A 60 15.46 -13.41 8.35
C ALA A 60 15.54 -14.85 7.82
N ASP A 61 14.73 -15.76 8.33
CA ASP A 61 14.60 -17.14 7.86
C ASP A 61 13.61 -17.32 6.70
N GLY A 62 12.94 -16.23 6.29
CA GLY A 62 11.98 -16.20 5.21
C GLY A 62 10.52 -16.43 5.65
N GLU A 63 10.29 -16.78 6.92
CA GLU A 63 8.92 -16.97 7.42
C GLU A 63 8.17 -15.62 7.49
N PRO A 64 6.87 -15.60 7.16
CA PRO A 64 6.04 -14.40 7.27
C PRO A 64 6.01 -13.83 8.69
N ASP A 65 6.21 -12.52 8.81
CA ASP A 65 6.20 -11.83 10.10
C ASP A 65 4.80 -11.25 10.40
N VAL A 66 3.89 -12.08 10.89
CA VAL A 66 2.46 -11.76 11.04
C VAL A 66 2.08 -11.52 12.50
N ILE A 67 1.22 -10.51 12.73
CA ILE A 67 0.41 -10.40 13.93
C ILE A 67 -1.05 -10.73 13.58
N TYR A 68 -1.63 -11.75 14.18
CA TYR A 68 -3.03 -12.12 14.01
C TYR A 68 -3.88 -11.30 14.97
N LEU A 69 -4.28 -10.13 14.54
CA LEU A 69 -4.87 -9.12 15.42
C LEU A 69 -6.25 -9.52 15.96
N GLN A 70 -7.03 -10.33 15.22
CA GLN A 70 -8.28 -10.88 15.74
C GLN A 70 -8.02 -11.81 16.92
N ASP A 71 -7.01 -12.69 16.81
CA ASP A 71 -6.66 -13.62 17.89
C ASP A 71 -6.23 -12.85 19.14
N VAL A 72 -5.50 -11.74 18.96
CA VAL A 72 -5.12 -10.84 20.07
C VAL A 72 -6.34 -10.22 20.75
N PHE A 73 -7.32 -9.73 19.99
CA PHE A 73 -8.55 -9.17 20.56
C PHE A 73 -9.44 -10.24 21.18
N ASP A 74 -9.50 -11.44 20.60
CA ASP A 74 -10.25 -12.56 21.17
C ASP A 74 -9.69 -12.98 22.54
N ASP A 75 -8.37 -12.97 22.70
CA ASP A 75 -7.70 -13.21 23.99
C ASP A 75 -8.00 -12.10 25.03
N TRP A 76 -8.14 -10.86 24.57
CA TRP A 76 -8.32 -9.72 25.47
C TRP A 76 -9.77 -9.49 25.89
N LEU A 77 -10.71 -9.67 24.97
CA LEU A 77 -12.12 -9.26 25.13
C LEU A 77 -13.07 -10.45 25.12
N GLY A 78 -12.59 -11.63 24.75
CA GLY A 78 -13.39 -12.80 24.50
C GLY A 78 -13.64 -13.01 23.00
N LYS A 79 -13.88 -14.25 22.63
CA LYS A 79 -14.03 -14.68 21.24
C LYS A 79 -15.10 -13.88 20.50
N ASP A 80 -14.73 -13.37 19.33
CA ASP A 80 -15.58 -12.58 18.43
C ASP A 80 -16.20 -11.31 19.04
N ALA A 81 -15.70 -10.85 20.21
CA ALA A 81 -16.18 -9.62 20.84
C ALA A 81 -15.79 -8.37 20.05
N ALA A 82 -14.62 -8.38 19.43
CA ALA A 82 -14.20 -7.36 18.47
C ALA A 82 -14.18 -7.94 17.05
N LYS A 83 -14.14 -7.08 16.03
CA LYS A 83 -14.04 -7.49 14.65
C LYS A 83 -12.92 -6.75 13.95
N VAL A 84 -11.90 -7.48 13.53
CA VAL A 84 -10.78 -6.97 12.72
C VAL A 84 -11.10 -7.10 11.25
N ILE A 85 -10.97 -6.01 10.50
CA ILE A 85 -11.18 -5.96 9.06
C ILE A 85 -9.90 -5.47 8.38
N LEU A 86 -9.43 -6.24 7.41
CA LEU A 86 -8.33 -5.87 6.54
C LEU A 86 -8.87 -5.24 5.25
N PRO A 87 -8.13 -4.32 4.61
CA PRO A 87 -8.55 -3.72 3.34
C PRO A 87 -8.65 -4.74 2.20
N ILE A 88 -7.77 -5.75 2.20
CA ILE A 88 -7.74 -6.80 1.19
C ILE A 88 -8.61 -7.95 1.69
N THR A 89 -9.73 -8.17 1.03
CA THR A 89 -10.70 -9.22 1.39
C THR A 89 -10.98 -10.19 0.23
N ASP A 90 -10.28 -10.04 -0.90
CA ASP A 90 -10.47 -10.88 -2.07
C ASP A 90 -9.92 -12.31 -1.82
N PRO A 91 -10.77 -13.35 -1.84
CA PRO A 91 -10.34 -14.73 -1.61
C PRO A 91 -9.43 -15.28 -2.72
N TYR A 92 -9.36 -14.62 -3.87
CA TYR A 92 -8.47 -15.01 -4.97
C TYR A 92 -7.04 -14.48 -4.83
N VAL A 93 -6.80 -13.62 -3.85
CA VAL A 93 -5.45 -13.08 -3.58
C VAL A 93 -4.69 -14.04 -2.68
N VAL A 94 -4.17 -15.12 -3.29
CA VAL A 94 -3.43 -16.17 -2.57
C VAL A 94 -1.92 -15.91 -2.45
N HIS A 95 -1.36 -15.05 -3.31
CA HIS A 95 0.10 -14.84 -3.39
C HIS A 95 0.70 -14.01 -2.23
N HIS A 96 -0.13 -13.38 -1.42
CA HIS A 96 0.29 -12.70 -0.19
C HIS A 96 -0.66 -12.98 0.99
N GLY A 97 -1.51 -13.98 0.89
CA GLY A 97 -2.41 -14.42 1.96
C GLY A 97 -3.40 -13.35 2.45
N ALA A 98 -3.72 -12.34 1.62
CA ALA A 98 -4.51 -11.15 1.99
C ALA A 98 -3.94 -10.38 3.20
N LEU A 99 -2.63 -10.48 3.46
CA LEU A 99 -1.93 -9.82 4.56
C LEU A 99 -1.42 -8.44 4.13
N GLY A 100 -1.63 -7.44 4.98
CA GLY A 100 -1.17 -6.08 4.77
C GLY A 100 -0.78 -5.41 6.09
N SER A 101 -0.38 -4.15 6.05
CA SER A 101 0.05 -3.43 7.26
C SER A 101 -1.03 -2.50 7.84
N PHE A 102 -2.27 -2.60 7.40
CA PHE A 102 -3.38 -1.77 7.87
C PHE A 102 -4.58 -2.63 8.27
N ALA A 103 -5.22 -2.28 9.37
CA ALA A 103 -6.49 -2.86 9.79
C ALA A 103 -7.39 -1.81 10.43
N THR A 104 -8.70 -2.01 10.34
CA THR A 104 -9.69 -1.31 11.15
C THR A 104 -10.36 -2.30 12.10
N VAL A 105 -10.68 -1.86 13.31
CA VAL A 105 -11.22 -2.71 14.37
C VAL A 105 -12.54 -2.12 14.87
N TYR A 106 -13.58 -2.94 14.86
CA TYR A 106 -14.87 -2.63 15.48
C TYR A 106 -14.91 -3.28 16.86
N LEU A 107 -15.25 -2.51 17.86
CA LEU A 107 -15.25 -2.92 19.27
C LEU A 107 -16.67 -3.12 19.80
N PRO A 108 -16.87 -3.91 20.87
CA PRO A 108 -18.17 -4.01 21.53
C PRO A 108 -18.56 -2.68 22.19
N GLU A 109 -19.87 -2.46 22.34
CA GLU A 109 -20.40 -1.27 23.00
C GLU A 109 -19.85 -1.14 24.44
N GLY A 110 -19.41 0.07 24.79
CA GLY A 110 -18.82 0.36 26.08
C GLY A 110 -17.37 -0.06 26.27
N ALA A 111 -16.69 -0.49 25.22
CA ALA A 111 -15.27 -0.81 25.31
C ALA A 111 -14.43 0.43 25.66
N ASP A 112 -13.37 0.23 26.44
CA ASP A 112 -12.35 1.25 26.71
C ASP A 112 -11.42 1.42 25.49
N VAL A 113 -11.87 2.22 24.53
CA VAL A 113 -11.12 2.46 23.26
C VAL A 113 -9.72 3.01 23.56
N ALA A 114 -9.59 3.98 24.47
CA ALA A 114 -8.29 4.60 24.76
C ALA A 114 -7.31 3.59 25.37
N GLY A 115 -7.77 2.80 26.35
CA GLY A 115 -6.95 1.74 26.94
C GLY A 115 -6.55 0.66 25.94
N LEU A 116 -7.44 0.32 24.99
CA LEU A 116 -7.12 -0.63 23.92
C LEU A 116 -6.13 -0.06 22.89
N VAL A 117 -6.25 1.21 22.54
CA VAL A 117 -5.28 1.91 21.67
C VAL A 117 -3.89 1.84 22.29
N ASP A 118 -3.73 2.17 23.58
CA ASP A 118 -2.44 2.12 24.26
C ASP A 118 -1.90 0.68 24.34
N ARG A 119 -2.77 -0.27 24.57
CA ARG A 119 -2.40 -1.68 24.63
C ARG A 119 -1.92 -2.22 23.26
N VAL A 120 -2.60 -1.85 22.18
CA VAL A 120 -2.19 -2.21 20.81
C VAL A 120 -0.87 -1.53 20.45
N LYS A 121 -0.68 -0.25 20.79
CA LYS A 121 0.60 0.47 20.60
C LYS A 121 1.78 -0.23 21.26
N SER A 122 1.58 -0.97 22.33
CA SER A 122 2.64 -1.71 23.04
C SER A 122 3.04 -3.02 22.37
N LEU A 123 2.28 -3.50 21.39
CA LEU A 123 2.61 -4.72 20.66
C LEU A 123 3.80 -4.51 19.73
N GLN A 124 4.70 -5.48 19.71
CA GLN A 124 5.90 -5.42 18.88
C GLN A 124 5.52 -5.37 17.38
N GLY A 125 6.06 -4.40 16.66
CA GLY A 125 5.87 -4.23 15.22
C GLY A 125 4.59 -3.47 14.84
N ILE A 126 3.84 -2.94 15.81
CA ILE A 126 2.82 -1.93 15.56
C ILE A 126 3.52 -0.57 15.45
N ASP A 127 3.31 0.10 14.32
CA ASP A 127 3.87 1.41 14.01
C ASP A 127 2.98 2.54 14.53
N ALA A 128 1.67 2.38 14.38
CA ALA A 128 0.69 3.33 14.86
C ALA A 128 -0.65 2.65 15.21
N CYS A 129 -1.35 3.21 16.18
CA CYS A 129 -2.72 2.88 16.49
C CYS A 129 -3.45 4.14 16.90
N TYR A 130 -4.64 4.36 16.39
CA TYR A 130 -5.46 5.54 16.61
C TYR A 130 -6.89 5.13 16.96
N ASP A 131 -7.59 5.97 17.71
CA ASP A 131 -9.04 5.92 17.71
C ASP A 131 -9.62 6.35 16.35
N ARG A 132 -10.93 6.18 16.16
CA ARG A 132 -11.60 6.50 14.89
C ARG A 132 -11.36 7.95 14.45
N ALA A 133 -11.59 8.91 15.35
CA ALA A 133 -11.54 10.33 15.00
C ALA A 133 -10.12 10.76 14.62
N GLU A 134 -9.13 10.39 15.44
CA GLU A 134 -7.72 10.69 15.18
C GLU A 134 -7.25 9.99 13.90
N GLY A 135 -7.52 8.70 13.75
CA GLY A 135 -7.08 7.94 12.58
C GLY A 135 -7.75 8.39 11.28
N CYS A 136 -9.02 8.77 11.31
CA CYS A 136 -9.71 9.34 10.15
C CYS A 136 -9.11 10.69 9.76
N ALA A 137 -8.72 11.52 10.73
CA ALA A 137 -8.05 12.79 10.46
C ALA A 137 -6.65 12.58 9.85
N VAL A 138 -5.88 11.60 10.36
CA VAL A 138 -4.52 11.28 9.86
C VAL A 138 -4.55 10.72 8.44
N PHE A 139 -5.48 9.81 8.15
CA PHE A 139 -5.54 9.08 6.88
C PHE A 139 -6.58 9.63 5.89
N GLU A 140 -7.26 10.73 6.22
CA GLU A 140 -8.31 11.35 5.39
C GLU A 140 -9.45 10.35 5.05
N LEU A 141 -9.84 9.54 6.03
CA LEU A 141 -10.92 8.57 5.92
C LEU A 141 -12.23 9.13 6.46
N THR A 142 -13.35 8.53 6.06
CA THR A 142 -14.69 8.90 6.57
C THR A 142 -15.03 8.09 7.82
N GLU A 143 -15.44 8.79 8.90
CA GLU A 143 -15.71 8.16 10.19
C GLU A 143 -16.88 7.16 10.14
N ASP A 144 -17.89 7.42 9.31
CA ASP A 144 -19.09 6.58 9.17
C ASP A 144 -18.80 5.20 8.57
N ARG A 145 -17.62 5.00 7.99
CA ARG A 145 -17.17 3.75 7.34
C ARG A 145 -15.93 3.15 7.97
N THR A 146 -15.46 3.74 9.05
CA THR A 146 -14.23 3.30 9.74
C THR A 146 -14.61 2.67 11.09
N GLY A 147 -13.88 1.61 11.47
CA GLY A 147 -14.03 1.00 12.79
C GLY A 147 -13.66 1.95 13.94
N ASP A 148 -13.81 1.48 15.16
CA ASP A 148 -13.50 2.26 16.37
C ASP A 148 -12.02 2.54 16.54
N MET A 149 -11.17 1.69 15.92
CA MET A 149 -9.73 1.86 15.93
C MET A 149 -9.14 1.62 14.52
N ILE A 150 -8.03 2.29 14.24
CA ILE A 150 -7.16 2.04 13.09
C ILE A 150 -5.81 1.56 13.61
N VAL A 151 -5.31 0.46 13.06
CA VAL A 151 -4.03 -0.15 13.43
C VAL A 151 -3.14 -0.24 12.21
N VAL A 152 -1.90 0.23 12.34
CA VAL A 152 -0.87 0.16 11.29
C VAL A 152 0.35 -0.55 11.83
N SER A 153 0.84 -1.53 11.09
CA SER A 153 2.05 -2.31 11.43
C SER A 153 3.21 -2.00 10.50
N GLY A 154 4.37 -2.48 10.85
CA GLY A 154 5.59 -2.41 10.04
C GLY A 154 6.48 -1.25 10.43
N GLY A 155 6.31 -0.09 9.78
CA GLY A 155 7.21 1.04 9.95
C GLY A 155 8.60 0.81 9.34
N ALA A 156 9.56 1.69 9.64
CA ALA A 156 10.87 1.67 9.03
C ALA A 156 11.76 0.49 9.49
N THR A 157 11.53 -0.03 10.69
CA THR A 157 12.41 -0.99 11.36
C THR A 157 11.82 -2.40 11.51
N HIS A 158 10.57 -2.61 11.15
CA HIS A 158 9.87 -3.88 11.30
C HIS A 158 9.27 -4.36 9.98
N THR A 159 9.17 -5.67 9.85
CA THR A 159 8.58 -6.38 8.72
C THR A 159 7.14 -6.83 8.98
N LYS A 160 6.58 -6.51 10.15
CA LYS A 160 5.29 -6.98 10.63
C LYS A 160 4.13 -6.63 9.69
N VAL A 161 3.30 -7.62 9.38
CA VAL A 161 1.97 -7.44 8.76
C VAL A 161 0.87 -7.83 9.74
N ILE A 162 -0.35 -7.43 9.42
CA ILE A 162 -1.55 -7.78 10.17
C ILE A 162 -2.34 -8.84 9.41
N GLY A 163 -2.67 -9.92 10.10
CA GLY A 163 -3.70 -10.89 9.73
C GLY A 163 -4.94 -10.75 10.62
N THR A 164 -6.05 -11.35 10.21
CA THR A 164 -7.21 -11.54 11.10
C THR A 164 -6.91 -12.64 12.10
N SER A 165 -7.36 -13.88 11.87
CA SER A 165 -7.03 -15.04 12.69
C SER A 165 -6.10 -15.98 11.94
N ALA A 166 -5.25 -16.71 12.63
CA ALA A 166 -4.26 -17.61 12.02
C ALA A 166 -4.89 -18.68 11.12
N ASP A 167 -6.07 -19.14 11.47
CA ASP A 167 -6.82 -20.15 10.69
C ASP A 167 -7.46 -19.62 9.40
N LYS A 168 -7.50 -18.30 9.20
CA LYS A 168 -8.11 -17.66 8.02
C LYS A 168 -7.12 -17.28 6.93
N HIS A 169 -5.83 -17.39 7.20
CA HIS A 169 -4.78 -17.06 6.24
C HIS A 169 -3.99 -18.32 5.87
N ASP A 170 -4.26 -18.86 4.68
CA ASP A 170 -3.47 -19.97 4.14
C ASP A 170 -2.17 -19.41 3.52
N LEU A 171 -1.06 -19.64 4.21
CA LEU A 171 0.26 -19.22 3.78
C LEU A 171 1.03 -20.35 3.08
N SER A 172 0.46 -21.52 2.92
CA SER A 172 1.09 -22.69 2.28
C SER A 172 1.40 -22.49 0.79
N GLY A 173 0.71 -21.52 0.15
CA GLY A 173 0.93 -21.15 -1.25
C GLY A 173 2.03 -20.11 -1.47
N LEU A 174 2.68 -19.61 -0.42
CA LEU A 174 3.81 -18.70 -0.54
C LEU A 174 5.05 -19.46 -1.02
N ASN A 175 5.44 -19.23 -2.28
CA ASN A 175 6.64 -19.82 -2.86
C ASN A 175 7.88 -18.93 -2.72
N GLU A 176 7.66 -17.68 -2.33
CA GLU A 176 8.67 -16.64 -2.14
C GLU A 176 8.44 -15.96 -0.79
N PRO A 177 9.47 -15.39 -0.16
CA PRO A 177 9.31 -14.63 1.08
C PRO A 177 8.26 -13.51 0.93
N LEU A 178 7.40 -13.37 1.94
CA LEU A 178 6.26 -12.44 1.89
C LEU A 178 6.72 -11.00 1.64
N ARG A 179 6.12 -10.37 0.66
CA ARG A 179 6.18 -8.93 0.39
C ARG A 179 4.77 -8.37 0.36
N SER A 180 4.55 -7.25 1.01
CA SER A 180 3.22 -6.60 1.07
C SER A 180 3.36 -5.10 1.37
N HIS A 181 2.24 -4.43 1.54
CA HIS A 181 2.10 -2.99 1.67
C HIS A 181 1.00 -2.59 2.67
N GLY A 182 0.61 -1.32 2.68
CA GLY A 182 -0.44 -0.76 3.51
C GLY A 182 0.06 -0.05 4.78
N GLY A 183 1.38 -0.05 5.03
CA GLY A 183 1.98 0.71 6.11
C GLY A 183 2.35 2.15 5.72
N ILE A 184 2.62 2.98 6.72
CA ILE A 184 3.05 4.37 6.50
C ILE A 184 4.38 4.41 5.72
N SER A 185 5.25 3.43 5.92
CA SER A 185 6.54 3.34 5.21
C SER A 185 6.41 3.06 3.71
N GLU A 186 5.25 2.61 3.23
CA GLU A 186 4.96 2.34 1.82
C GLU A 186 4.16 3.46 1.13
N GLN A 187 3.90 4.59 1.81
CA GLN A 187 3.14 5.72 1.25
C GLN A 187 3.94 6.55 0.24
N VAL A 188 5.25 6.67 0.42
CA VAL A 188 6.07 7.50 -0.45
C VAL A 188 6.33 6.78 -1.77
N VAL A 189 5.86 7.37 -2.86
CA VAL A 189 6.00 6.87 -4.23
C VAL A 189 6.57 7.95 -5.14
N PRO A 190 7.25 7.57 -6.25
CA PRO A 190 7.76 8.55 -7.20
C PRO A 190 6.67 9.14 -8.08
N ILE A 191 6.89 10.35 -8.59
CA ILE A 191 6.23 10.88 -9.78
C ILE A 191 7.31 11.14 -10.82
N ILE A 192 7.29 10.41 -11.93
CA ILE A 192 8.31 10.44 -12.98
C ILE A 192 7.69 11.02 -14.25
N MET A 193 8.36 11.95 -14.89
CA MET A 193 7.91 12.58 -16.12
C MET A 193 8.99 12.51 -17.20
N ASN A 194 8.56 12.34 -18.47
CA ASN A 194 9.47 12.37 -19.62
C ASN A 194 9.73 13.78 -20.18
N ARG A 195 9.11 14.82 -19.59
CA ARG A 195 9.26 16.22 -20.01
C ARG A 195 9.62 17.12 -18.84
N LYS A 196 10.20 18.27 -19.12
CA LYS A 196 10.41 19.32 -18.11
C LYS A 196 9.08 19.76 -17.55
N THR A 197 9.07 20.08 -16.27
CA THR A 197 7.91 20.63 -15.57
C THR A 197 7.97 22.16 -15.55
N ILE A 198 6.80 22.78 -15.47
CA ILE A 198 6.61 24.21 -15.36
C ILE A 198 5.72 24.47 -14.15
N ASP A 199 6.16 25.32 -13.23
CA ASP A 199 5.40 25.74 -12.04
C ASP A 199 4.82 24.57 -11.24
N LEU A 200 5.65 23.53 -11.01
CA LEU A 200 5.25 22.33 -10.30
C LEU A 200 4.96 22.64 -8.82
N PRO A 201 3.80 22.23 -8.27
CA PRO A 201 3.51 22.33 -6.84
C PRO A 201 4.55 21.58 -5.98
N ASN A 202 4.80 22.07 -4.76
CA ASN A 202 5.80 21.46 -3.87
C ASN A 202 5.31 20.16 -3.21
N ASP A 203 4.01 20.10 -2.86
CA ASP A 203 3.42 18.98 -2.10
C ASP A 203 2.51 18.16 -3.01
N LEU A 204 3.12 17.27 -3.80
CA LEU A 204 2.41 16.40 -4.72
C LEU A 204 2.03 15.09 -4.05
N ARG A 205 0.83 14.61 -4.36
CA ARG A 205 0.36 13.24 -4.09
C ARG A 205 0.33 12.42 -5.39
N ASN A 206 0.23 11.12 -5.28
CA ASN A 206 0.20 10.23 -6.45
C ASN A 206 -0.91 10.58 -7.45
N PHE A 207 -2.11 10.94 -6.96
CA PHE A 207 -3.23 11.33 -7.82
C PHE A 207 -3.02 12.68 -8.56
N ASP A 208 -2.08 13.51 -8.10
CA ASP A 208 -1.69 14.74 -8.80
C ASP A 208 -0.96 14.45 -10.12
N ALA A 209 -0.65 13.18 -10.42
CA ALA A 209 -0.11 12.77 -11.71
C ALA A 209 -0.97 13.30 -12.89
N PHE A 210 -2.30 13.34 -12.74
CA PHE A 210 -3.20 13.92 -13.75
C PHE A 210 -3.05 15.43 -13.84
N LEU A 211 -2.98 16.12 -12.71
CA LEU A 211 -2.74 17.56 -12.65
C LEU A 211 -1.42 17.91 -13.33
N VAL A 212 -0.35 17.18 -13.00
CA VAL A 212 0.99 17.36 -13.56
C VAL A 212 0.96 17.14 -15.08
N GLY A 213 0.38 16.02 -15.52
CA GLY A 213 0.32 15.67 -16.94
C GLY A 213 -0.45 16.67 -17.81
N CYS A 214 -1.54 17.22 -17.28
CA CYS A 214 -2.39 18.13 -18.03
C CYS A 214 -1.94 19.59 -17.99
N ASN A 215 -1.28 20.03 -16.90
CA ASN A 215 -1.06 21.46 -16.67
C ASN A 215 0.40 21.86 -16.48
N HIS A 216 1.27 20.94 -16.05
CA HIS A 216 2.62 21.29 -15.61
C HIS A 216 3.75 20.71 -16.47
N LEU A 217 3.44 20.06 -17.61
CA LEU A 217 4.44 19.57 -18.55
C LEU A 217 4.70 20.61 -19.65
N ALA A 218 5.96 20.85 -19.96
CA ALA A 218 6.35 21.68 -21.09
C ALA A 218 5.84 21.05 -22.39
N ARG A 219 5.31 21.87 -23.30
CA ARG A 219 4.99 21.44 -24.67
C ARG A 219 6.27 21.06 -25.39
N MET A 220 6.21 20.05 -26.24
CA MET A 220 7.33 19.83 -27.18
C MET A 220 7.45 21.10 -28.04
N ALA A 221 8.68 21.61 -28.19
CA ALA A 221 8.94 22.61 -29.18
C ALA A 221 8.52 22.03 -30.54
N GLU A 222 7.70 22.77 -31.30
CA GLU A 222 7.44 22.42 -32.68
C GLU A 222 8.82 22.31 -33.34
N ALA A 223 9.11 21.17 -33.97
CA ALA A 223 10.31 21.00 -34.72
C ALA A 223 10.33 22.15 -35.75
N ALA A 224 11.30 23.02 -35.65
CA ALA A 224 11.49 24.05 -36.65
C ALA A 224 11.66 23.34 -38.00
N GLU A 225 10.73 23.55 -38.94
CA GLU A 225 10.81 23.11 -40.30
C GLU A 225 12.08 23.65 -40.98
#